data_c7d57ce13f53ff631f710068563fb778
#
_entry.id   c7d57ce13f53ff631f710068563fb778
#
_cell.length_a   1.000
_cell.length_b   1.000
_cell.length_c   1.000
_cell.angle_alpha   90.00
_cell.angle_beta   90.00
_cell.angle_gamma   90.00
#
_symmetry.space_group_name_H-M   'P 1'
#
loop_
_entity.id
_entity.type
_entity.pdbx_description
1 polymer ?
#
loop_
_entity_poly.entity_id
_entity_poly.type
_entity_poly.pdbx_seq_one_letter_code
_entity_poly.pdbx_strand_id
1 'polypeptide(L)'
;MIRQKGLALVLVLWVLSLLTIMAGSFALSMRREASIVAGIRNNAQAMAIAESGIAMAEMMLLNPEQNKRWRADGSIYEISSASAKVRVRLLSETGKIDINKADQALLQGLMAHAPVEEEQQTKLVNAILDWRDKDDLVRIEGAEKKEYKNAGLTYQPGNKPFQSIEELQLVLGMNESVFKWIEPLVTIYSGQPQVTVQLASKEVLQTIPGLDTSLLDSYIAARLESAINNLPVPPFPSSAGQNNAVGQNNVLTLVSEALLEDESSAVISAVIKRSEETEAAPFQVLKWEHVTANDASLFTEAMNELLVKQYAEPEFNN
;
A
#
# COMPACT_ATOMS: atom_id res chain seq x y z
N MET A 1 -35.99 3.66 -77.95
CA MET A 1 -35.92 4.22 -76.58
C MET A 1 -35.59 3.07 -75.68
N ILE A 2 -34.34 2.96 -75.29
CA ILE A 2 -33.84 1.92 -74.37
C ILE A 2 -34.28 2.30 -72.92
N ARG A 3 -35.09 1.45 -72.33
CA ARG A 3 -35.58 1.66 -70.91
C ARG A 3 -34.45 1.53 -69.91
N GLN A 4 -33.94 2.63 -69.41
CA GLN A 4 -32.93 2.71 -68.32
C GLN A 4 -33.54 2.52 -66.91
N LYS A 5 -34.52 1.63 -66.78
CA LYS A 5 -35.21 1.43 -65.49
C LYS A 5 -34.39 0.62 -64.41
N GLY A 6 -33.36 -0.14 -64.83
CA GLY A 6 -32.55 -0.95 -63.95
C GLY A 6 -31.44 -0.19 -63.26
N LEU A 7 -30.87 0.83 -63.87
CA LEU A 7 -29.72 1.58 -63.33
C LEU A 7 -30.08 2.43 -62.12
N ALA A 8 -31.29 3.01 -62.10
CA ALA A 8 -31.77 3.78 -60.93
C ALA A 8 -31.94 2.91 -59.65
N LEU A 9 -32.42 1.67 -59.83
CA LEU A 9 -32.54 0.76 -58.62
C LEU A 9 -31.19 0.38 -58.05
N VAL A 10 -30.19 0.09 -58.87
CA VAL A 10 -28.83 -0.21 -58.46
C VAL A 10 -28.21 0.97 -57.71
N LEU A 11 -28.39 2.18 -58.23
CA LEU A 11 -27.88 3.40 -57.62
C LEU A 11 -28.50 3.65 -56.24
N VAL A 12 -29.83 3.44 -56.10
CA VAL A 12 -30.53 3.56 -54.82
C VAL A 12 -30.02 2.52 -53.81
N LEU A 13 -29.82 1.26 -54.23
CA LEU A 13 -29.25 0.22 -53.36
C LEU A 13 -27.84 0.55 -52.89
N TRP A 14 -27.00 1.11 -53.76
CA TRP A 14 -25.67 1.54 -53.40
C TRP A 14 -25.69 2.69 -52.38
N VAL A 15 -26.55 3.69 -52.58
CA VAL A 15 -26.71 4.81 -51.64
C VAL A 15 -27.23 4.31 -50.31
N LEU A 16 -28.23 3.44 -50.27
CA LEU A 16 -28.75 2.84 -49.05
C LEU A 16 -27.68 2.01 -48.30
N SER A 17 -26.90 1.20 -49.04
CA SER A 17 -25.81 0.43 -48.45
C SER A 17 -24.75 1.34 -47.83
N LEU A 18 -24.36 2.42 -48.53
CA LEU A 18 -23.40 3.41 -48.02
C LEU A 18 -23.92 4.11 -46.76
N LEU A 19 -25.17 4.54 -46.75
CA LEU A 19 -25.81 5.17 -45.59
C LEU A 19 -25.90 4.21 -44.40
N THR A 20 -26.20 2.92 -44.65
CA THR A 20 -26.25 1.91 -43.59
C THR A 20 -24.87 1.69 -42.96
N ILE A 21 -23.81 1.61 -43.79
CA ILE A 21 -22.41 1.49 -43.31
C ILE A 21 -22.02 2.72 -42.50
N MET A 22 -22.34 3.93 -42.99
CA MET A 22 -22.06 5.18 -42.24
C MET A 22 -22.79 5.24 -40.89
N ALA A 23 -24.09 4.90 -40.87
CA ALA A 23 -24.88 4.88 -39.66
C ALA A 23 -24.35 3.85 -38.66
N GLY A 24 -23.97 2.66 -39.12
CA GLY A 24 -23.37 1.60 -38.34
C GLY A 24 -22.01 2.02 -37.75
N SER A 25 -21.15 2.63 -38.57
CA SER A 25 -19.85 3.16 -38.12
C SER A 25 -20.02 4.25 -37.05
N PHE A 26 -20.95 5.18 -37.26
CA PHE A 26 -21.26 6.23 -36.31
C PHE A 26 -21.78 5.67 -34.97
N ALA A 27 -22.72 4.72 -35.03
CA ALA A 27 -23.26 4.07 -33.84
C ALA A 27 -22.18 3.34 -33.00
N LEU A 28 -21.24 2.66 -33.69
CA LEU A 28 -20.09 2.02 -33.01
C LEU A 28 -19.14 3.04 -32.37
N SER A 29 -18.87 4.16 -33.07
CA SER A 29 -18.05 5.25 -32.52
C SER A 29 -18.70 5.83 -31.25
N MET A 30 -19.99 6.16 -31.33
CA MET A 30 -20.73 6.71 -30.17
C MET A 30 -20.78 5.75 -28.99
N ARG A 31 -20.89 4.44 -29.21
CA ARG A 31 -20.83 3.45 -28.12
C ARG A 31 -19.46 3.41 -27.44
N ARG A 32 -18.36 3.48 -28.25
CA ARG A 32 -17.01 3.55 -27.68
C ARG A 32 -16.80 4.80 -26.84
N GLU A 33 -17.21 5.96 -27.35
CA GLU A 33 -17.10 7.23 -26.63
C GLU A 33 -17.91 7.19 -25.33
N ALA A 34 -19.13 6.68 -25.37
CA ALA A 34 -19.98 6.52 -24.18
C ALA A 34 -19.33 5.60 -23.14
N SER A 35 -18.73 4.49 -23.57
CA SER A 35 -18.01 3.56 -22.68
C SER A 35 -16.78 4.21 -22.04
N ILE A 36 -15.99 4.96 -22.82
CA ILE A 36 -14.82 5.69 -22.29
C ILE A 36 -15.25 6.73 -21.25
N VAL A 37 -16.27 7.53 -21.56
CA VAL A 37 -16.80 8.55 -20.63
C VAL A 37 -17.34 7.91 -19.36
N ALA A 38 -18.08 6.79 -19.47
CA ALA A 38 -18.55 6.04 -18.33
C ALA A 38 -17.39 5.53 -17.46
N GLY A 39 -16.34 4.95 -18.07
CA GLY A 39 -15.16 4.48 -17.37
C GLY A 39 -14.42 5.60 -16.63
N ILE A 40 -14.24 6.76 -17.28
CA ILE A 40 -13.61 7.93 -16.62
C ILE A 40 -14.45 8.40 -15.42
N ARG A 41 -15.78 8.48 -15.60
CA ARG A 41 -16.68 8.89 -14.51
C ARG A 41 -16.66 7.92 -13.35
N ASN A 42 -16.71 6.63 -13.63
CA ASN A 42 -16.75 5.58 -12.59
C ASN A 42 -15.41 5.53 -11.84
N ASN A 43 -14.27 5.68 -12.54
CA ASN A 43 -12.96 5.79 -11.89
C ASN A 43 -12.87 7.03 -10.99
N ALA A 44 -13.32 8.21 -11.47
CA ALA A 44 -13.35 9.41 -10.64
C ALA A 44 -14.26 9.26 -9.42
N GLN A 45 -15.39 8.56 -9.56
CA GLN A 45 -16.29 8.25 -8.46
C GLN A 45 -15.65 7.29 -7.45
N ALA A 46 -15.01 6.21 -7.93
CA ALA A 46 -14.31 5.26 -7.06
C ALA A 46 -13.18 5.97 -6.28
N MET A 47 -12.45 6.87 -6.94
CA MET A 47 -11.39 7.66 -6.32
C MET A 47 -11.92 8.56 -5.20
N ALA A 48 -12.99 9.33 -5.47
CA ALA A 48 -13.60 10.19 -4.46
C ALA A 48 -14.14 9.41 -3.26
N ILE A 49 -14.67 8.20 -3.50
CA ILE A 49 -15.14 7.30 -2.44
C ILE A 49 -13.96 6.71 -1.65
N ALA A 50 -12.84 6.35 -2.31
CA ALA A 50 -11.63 5.91 -1.63
C ALA A 50 -11.03 7.03 -0.76
N GLU A 51 -11.03 8.29 -1.23
CA GLU A 51 -10.65 9.46 -0.42
C GLU A 51 -11.53 9.60 0.82
N SER A 52 -12.84 9.38 0.69
CA SER A 52 -13.73 9.43 1.85
C SER A 52 -13.41 8.36 2.90
N GLY A 53 -12.86 7.21 2.49
CA GLY A 53 -12.36 6.17 3.38
C GLY A 53 -11.18 6.65 4.23
N ILE A 54 -10.25 7.43 3.64
CA ILE A 54 -9.15 8.07 4.40
C ILE A 54 -9.71 9.03 5.46
N ALA A 55 -10.63 9.92 5.07
CA ALA A 55 -11.25 10.86 6.00
C ALA A 55 -12.01 10.14 7.14
N MET A 56 -12.68 9.02 6.83
CA MET A 56 -13.34 8.18 7.83
C MET A 56 -12.31 7.57 8.79
N ALA A 57 -11.18 7.07 8.29
CA ALA A 57 -10.12 6.53 9.14
C ALA A 57 -9.55 7.61 10.07
N GLU A 58 -9.30 8.82 9.58
CA GLU A 58 -8.86 9.94 10.39
C GLU A 58 -9.86 10.25 11.53
N MET A 59 -11.15 10.28 11.20
CA MET A 59 -12.21 10.48 12.21
C MET A 59 -12.22 9.36 13.25
N MET A 60 -12.10 8.09 12.83
CA MET A 60 -12.10 6.95 13.73
C MET A 60 -10.84 6.87 14.62
N LEU A 61 -9.69 7.33 14.11
CA LEU A 61 -8.46 7.48 14.92
C LEU A 61 -8.58 8.55 16.01
N LEU A 62 -9.44 9.53 15.81
CA LEU A 62 -9.71 10.62 16.77
C LEU A 62 -10.88 10.31 17.72
N ASN A 63 -11.53 9.17 17.59
CA ASN A 63 -12.66 8.81 18.45
C ASN A 63 -12.28 8.98 19.94
N PRO A 64 -13.08 9.71 20.76
CA PRO A 64 -12.78 9.91 22.17
C PRO A 64 -12.77 8.60 22.98
N GLU A 65 -13.61 7.64 22.56
CA GLU A 65 -13.63 6.30 23.16
C GLU A 65 -12.51 5.45 22.58
N GLN A 66 -11.44 5.23 23.35
CA GLN A 66 -10.23 4.52 22.90
C GLN A 66 -10.50 3.11 22.37
N ASN A 67 -11.47 2.41 22.94
CA ASN A 67 -11.84 1.06 22.51
C ASN A 67 -12.60 1.04 21.16
N LYS A 68 -13.15 2.17 20.72
CA LYS A 68 -13.80 2.33 19.41
C LYS A 68 -12.87 2.85 18.33
N ARG A 69 -11.64 3.23 18.67
CA ARG A 69 -10.65 3.68 17.68
C ARG A 69 -10.25 2.55 16.77
N TRP A 70 -10.15 2.85 15.50
CA TRP A 70 -9.54 1.92 14.56
C TRP A 70 -8.07 1.71 14.90
N ARG A 71 -7.58 0.49 14.69
CA ARG A 71 -6.24 0.08 15.05
C ARG A 71 -5.33 0.12 13.83
N ALA A 72 -4.12 0.62 14.05
CA ALA A 72 -3.11 0.67 13.01
C ALA A 72 -2.16 -0.54 13.12
N ASP A 73 -2.71 -1.74 13.19
CA ASP A 73 -2.00 -3.02 13.33
C ASP A 73 -2.14 -3.91 12.08
N GLY A 74 -2.63 -3.35 10.97
CA GLY A 74 -2.89 -4.05 9.74
C GLY A 74 -4.33 -4.57 9.63
N SER A 75 -5.18 -4.37 10.63
CA SER A 75 -6.61 -4.66 10.55
C SER A 75 -7.29 -3.86 9.45
N ILE A 76 -8.29 -4.47 8.81
CA ILE A 76 -9.10 -3.87 7.75
C ILE A 76 -10.50 -3.57 8.26
N TYR A 77 -10.99 -2.38 7.99
CA TYR A 77 -12.33 -1.93 8.31
C TYR A 77 -13.13 -1.74 7.02
N GLU A 78 -14.34 -2.28 6.97
CA GLU A 78 -15.23 -2.16 5.82
C GLU A 78 -16.39 -1.22 6.13
N ILE A 79 -16.63 -0.29 5.20
CA ILE A 79 -17.78 0.61 5.20
C ILE A 79 -18.59 0.28 3.96
N SER A 80 -19.85 -0.07 4.14
CA SER A 80 -20.74 -0.37 3.02
C SER A 80 -21.75 0.75 2.84
N SER A 81 -21.94 1.18 1.60
CA SER A 81 -23.01 2.08 1.18
C SER A 81 -23.90 1.41 0.13
N ALA A 82 -24.99 2.06 -0.27
CA ALA A 82 -25.89 1.54 -1.29
C ALA A 82 -25.21 1.33 -2.67
N SER A 83 -24.14 2.07 -2.98
CA SER A 83 -23.51 2.09 -4.30
C SER A 83 -22.02 1.66 -4.33
N ALA A 84 -21.42 1.43 -3.16
CA ALA A 84 -20.00 1.06 -3.07
C ALA A 84 -19.67 0.38 -1.75
N LYS A 85 -18.60 -0.41 -1.76
CA LYS A 85 -17.90 -0.89 -0.57
C LYS A 85 -16.56 -0.21 -0.48
N VAL A 86 -16.20 0.24 0.73
CA VAL A 86 -14.89 0.83 1.00
C VAL A 86 -14.20 -0.02 2.05
N ARG A 87 -12.96 -0.41 1.79
CA ARG A 87 -12.10 -1.05 2.78
C ARG A 87 -10.93 -0.14 3.10
N VAL A 88 -10.64 0.01 4.38
CA VAL A 88 -9.52 0.81 4.85
C VAL A 88 -8.64 -0.06 5.73
N ARG A 89 -7.36 -0.15 5.38
CA ARG A 89 -6.30 -0.80 6.15
C ARG A 89 -5.44 0.25 6.80
N LEU A 90 -5.17 0.10 8.09
CA LEU A 90 -4.32 1.03 8.84
C LEU A 90 -3.07 0.29 9.31
N LEU A 91 -1.91 0.90 9.07
CA LEU A 91 -0.60 0.37 9.44
C LEU A 91 0.17 1.44 10.21
N SER A 92 0.69 1.10 11.37
CA SER A 92 1.61 1.99 12.09
C SER A 92 3.00 1.90 11.46
N GLU A 93 3.65 3.05 11.27
CA GLU A 93 5.03 3.07 10.79
C GLU A 93 6.01 2.46 11.81
N THR A 94 5.67 2.43 13.12
CA THR A 94 6.46 1.69 14.12
C THR A 94 6.33 0.17 14.01
N GLY A 95 5.31 -0.31 13.31
CA GLY A 95 5.13 -1.73 12.96
C GLY A 95 5.91 -2.17 11.74
N LYS A 96 6.64 -1.25 11.07
CA LYS A 96 7.53 -1.53 9.93
C LYS A 96 9.00 -1.41 10.35
N ILE A 97 9.90 -1.91 9.51
CA ILE A 97 11.36 -1.82 9.71
C ILE A 97 11.85 -0.46 9.23
N ASP A 98 12.37 0.37 10.13
CA ASP A 98 12.96 1.65 9.74
C ASP A 98 14.32 1.45 9.08
N ILE A 99 14.38 1.69 7.77
CA ILE A 99 15.59 1.48 6.98
C ILE A 99 16.76 2.38 7.42
N ASN A 100 16.46 3.50 8.08
CA ASN A 100 17.45 4.43 8.61
C ASN A 100 17.93 4.07 10.03
N LYS A 101 17.19 3.24 10.78
CA LYS A 101 17.45 2.95 12.18
C LYS A 101 17.73 1.48 12.48
N ALA A 102 17.20 0.57 11.66
CA ALA A 102 17.37 -0.88 11.82
C ALA A 102 18.86 -1.24 11.89
N ASP A 103 19.21 -2.14 12.80
CA ASP A 103 20.55 -2.69 12.89
C ASP A 103 20.81 -3.75 11.79
N GLN A 104 22.04 -4.23 11.72
CA GLN A 104 22.44 -5.22 10.73
C GLN A 104 21.65 -6.52 10.89
N ALA A 105 21.36 -6.95 12.13
CA ALA A 105 20.67 -8.21 12.37
C ALA A 105 19.22 -8.17 11.87
N LEU A 106 18.51 -7.05 12.08
CA LEU A 106 17.14 -6.87 11.60
C LEU A 106 17.09 -6.78 10.08
N LEU A 107 18.06 -6.09 9.44
CA LEU A 107 18.18 -6.06 7.98
C LEU A 107 18.54 -7.42 7.37
N GLN A 108 19.37 -8.22 8.04
CA GLN A 108 19.65 -9.60 7.63
C GLN A 108 18.40 -10.48 7.73
N GLY A 109 17.62 -10.35 8.80
CA GLY A 109 16.33 -11.05 8.93
C GLY A 109 15.37 -10.67 7.81
N LEU A 110 15.30 -9.39 7.43
CA LEU A 110 14.51 -8.93 6.28
C LEU A 110 14.99 -9.58 4.98
N MET A 111 16.29 -9.52 4.67
CA MET A 111 16.84 -10.04 3.42
C MET A 111 16.80 -11.58 3.34
N ALA A 112 16.81 -12.29 4.46
CA ALA A 112 16.68 -13.74 4.50
C ALA A 112 15.32 -14.25 3.95
N HIS A 113 14.30 -13.39 3.94
CA HIS A 113 12.97 -13.71 3.42
C HIS A 113 12.68 -13.05 2.04
N ALA A 114 13.57 -12.15 1.60
CA ALA A 114 13.44 -11.49 0.31
C ALA A 114 13.78 -12.46 -0.86
N PRO A 115 13.26 -12.21 -2.07
CA PRO A 115 13.57 -13.01 -3.27
C PRO A 115 14.99 -12.67 -3.78
N VAL A 116 16.01 -12.98 -2.97
CA VAL A 116 17.42 -12.71 -3.24
C VAL A 116 18.27 -13.94 -2.86
N GLU A 117 19.26 -14.25 -3.69
CA GLU A 117 20.18 -15.35 -3.45
C GLU A 117 20.98 -15.15 -2.14
N GLU A 118 21.20 -16.22 -1.37
CA GLU A 118 21.84 -16.19 -0.06
C GLU A 118 23.17 -15.43 -0.06
N GLU A 119 23.99 -15.62 -1.10
CA GLU A 119 25.27 -14.93 -1.28
C GLU A 119 25.13 -13.40 -1.49
N GLN A 120 23.97 -12.95 -1.94
CA GLN A 120 23.68 -11.54 -2.19
C GLN A 120 23.04 -10.84 -0.99
N GLN A 121 22.45 -11.60 -0.04
CA GLN A 121 21.77 -11.03 1.13
C GLN A 121 22.71 -10.14 1.95
N THR A 122 23.87 -10.66 2.34
CA THR A 122 24.86 -9.93 3.13
C THR A 122 25.40 -8.71 2.38
N LYS A 123 25.66 -8.84 1.07
CA LYS A 123 26.12 -7.73 0.22
C LYS A 123 25.10 -6.61 0.19
N LEU A 124 23.83 -6.93 -0.01
CA LEU A 124 22.75 -5.95 -0.07
C LEU A 124 22.54 -5.26 1.28
N VAL A 125 22.55 -6.01 2.39
CA VAL A 125 22.49 -5.43 3.73
C VAL A 125 23.63 -4.44 3.98
N ASN A 126 24.86 -4.81 3.66
CA ASN A 126 26.02 -3.93 3.88
C ASN A 126 26.00 -2.73 2.94
N ALA A 127 25.56 -2.89 1.69
CA ALA A 127 25.35 -1.77 0.77
C ALA A 127 24.27 -0.78 1.25
N ILE A 128 23.18 -1.28 1.89
CA ILE A 128 22.17 -0.41 2.53
C ILE A 128 22.78 0.36 3.71
N LEU A 129 23.61 -0.30 4.50
CA LEU A 129 24.28 0.32 5.65
C LEU A 129 25.29 1.38 5.20
N ASP A 130 26.10 1.10 4.17
CA ASP A 130 27.05 2.03 3.58
C ASP A 130 26.33 3.22 2.89
N TRP A 131 25.18 2.98 2.25
CA TRP A 131 24.39 4.07 1.65
C TRP A 131 24.01 5.15 2.65
N ARG A 132 23.66 4.77 3.87
CA ARG A 132 23.05 5.67 4.88
C ARG A 132 24.04 6.23 5.91
N ASP A 133 25.22 5.65 6.05
CA ASP A 133 26.21 6.18 6.98
C ASP A 133 26.94 7.42 6.41
N LYS A 134 27.79 8.06 7.21
CA LYS A 134 28.37 9.35 6.86
C LYS A 134 29.80 9.28 6.36
N ASP A 135 30.41 8.11 6.44
CA ASP A 135 31.81 7.93 6.03
C ASP A 135 31.90 7.17 4.69
N ASP A 136 33.12 7.06 4.14
CA ASP A 136 33.40 6.35 2.90
C ASP A 136 34.11 5.00 3.17
N LEU A 137 33.95 4.42 4.37
CA LEU A 137 34.58 3.16 4.75
C LEU A 137 33.71 1.97 4.36
N VAL A 138 34.04 1.33 3.26
CA VAL A 138 33.30 0.16 2.76
C VAL A 138 33.30 -0.97 3.79
N ARG A 139 32.10 -1.49 4.11
CA ARG A 139 31.93 -2.71 4.90
C ARG A 139 32.39 -3.94 4.10
N ILE A 140 32.65 -5.03 4.81
CA ILE A 140 32.95 -6.32 4.15
C ILE A 140 31.79 -6.65 3.20
N GLU A 141 32.07 -6.78 1.90
CA GLU A 141 31.05 -6.99 0.86
C GLU A 141 30.01 -5.84 0.72
N GLY A 142 30.28 -4.68 1.30
CA GLY A 142 29.48 -3.47 1.14
C GLY A 142 29.79 -2.73 -0.16
N ALA A 143 29.24 -1.53 -0.29
CA ALA A 143 29.41 -0.75 -1.51
C ALA A 143 29.51 0.75 -1.23
N GLU A 144 30.68 1.31 -1.54
CA GLU A 144 30.96 2.73 -1.52
C GLU A 144 31.22 3.26 -2.95
N LYS A 145 31.56 4.49 -3.08
CA LYS A 145 31.82 5.18 -4.36
C LYS A 145 32.63 4.36 -5.38
N LYS A 146 33.62 3.60 -4.92
CA LYS A 146 34.47 2.78 -5.79
C LYS A 146 33.71 1.60 -6.39
N GLU A 147 32.89 0.95 -5.60
CA GLU A 147 32.11 -0.21 -6.00
C GLU A 147 31.02 0.19 -6.99
N TYR A 148 30.33 1.33 -6.77
CA TYR A 148 29.38 1.91 -7.72
C TYR A 148 30.05 2.26 -9.06
N LYS A 149 31.21 2.88 -9.03
CA LYS A 149 32.01 3.18 -10.23
C LYS A 149 32.43 1.91 -10.99
N ASN A 150 32.86 0.88 -10.26
CA ASN A 150 33.25 -0.40 -10.84
C ASN A 150 32.07 -1.13 -11.50
N ALA A 151 30.86 -0.94 -10.97
CA ALA A 151 29.61 -1.43 -11.54
C ALA A 151 29.14 -0.58 -12.76
N GLY A 152 29.87 0.46 -13.15
CA GLY A 152 29.53 1.33 -14.29
C GLY A 152 28.45 2.37 -13.99
N LEU A 153 28.12 2.58 -12.72
CA LEU A 153 27.12 3.56 -12.30
C LEU A 153 27.72 4.98 -12.27
N THR A 154 26.89 5.96 -12.58
CA THR A 154 27.27 7.38 -12.63
C THR A 154 27.00 8.12 -11.32
N TYR A 155 26.38 7.45 -10.36
CA TYR A 155 26.07 7.94 -9.02
C TYR A 155 26.84 7.14 -7.96
N GLN A 156 26.77 7.57 -6.73
CA GLN A 156 27.45 7.01 -5.55
C GLN A 156 26.48 6.98 -4.37
N PRO A 157 26.81 6.30 -3.25
CA PRO A 157 26.00 6.32 -2.04
C PRO A 157 25.70 7.72 -1.56
N GLY A 158 24.55 7.88 -0.91
CA GLY A 158 24.10 9.18 -0.42
C GLY A 158 24.87 9.69 0.79
N ASN A 159 25.55 8.82 1.53
CA ASN A 159 26.24 9.04 2.80
C ASN A 159 25.40 9.85 3.80
N LYS A 160 24.10 9.57 3.77
CA LYS A 160 23.07 10.22 4.60
C LYS A 160 21.84 9.31 4.72
N PRO A 161 21.01 9.48 5.75
CA PRO A 161 19.75 8.75 5.86
C PRO A 161 18.90 8.86 4.60
N PHE A 162 18.26 7.75 4.22
CA PHE A 162 17.29 7.71 3.12
C PHE A 162 16.21 8.78 3.31
N GLN A 163 15.92 9.53 2.28
CA GLN A 163 14.88 10.56 2.28
C GLN A 163 13.54 10.02 1.77
N SER A 164 13.58 8.92 0.99
CA SER A 164 12.41 8.18 0.56
C SER A 164 12.74 6.68 0.47
N ILE A 165 11.72 5.84 0.46
CA ILE A 165 11.91 4.38 0.31
C ILE A 165 12.41 4.05 -1.10
N GLU A 166 12.02 4.83 -2.09
CA GLU A 166 12.41 4.66 -3.50
C GLU A 166 13.93 4.79 -3.70
N GLU A 167 14.64 5.51 -2.82
CA GLU A 167 16.12 5.57 -2.87
C GLU A 167 16.77 4.19 -2.70
N LEU A 168 16.08 3.21 -2.10
CA LEU A 168 16.58 1.83 -2.01
C LEU A 168 16.84 1.21 -3.38
N GLN A 169 16.14 1.65 -4.42
CA GLN A 169 16.37 1.18 -5.80
C GLN A 169 17.73 1.60 -6.36
N LEU A 170 18.37 2.60 -5.75
CA LEU A 170 19.70 3.08 -6.11
C LEU A 170 20.82 2.31 -5.38
N VAL A 171 20.49 1.52 -4.36
CA VAL A 171 21.48 0.73 -3.61
C VAL A 171 22.04 -0.38 -4.50
N LEU A 172 23.37 -0.50 -4.51
CA LEU A 172 24.07 -1.51 -5.32
C LEU A 172 23.59 -2.93 -4.94
N GLY A 173 23.16 -3.69 -5.95
CA GLY A 173 22.60 -5.04 -5.76
C GLY A 173 21.08 -5.09 -5.58
N MET A 174 20.42 -3.95 -5.42
CA MET A 174 18.95 -3.89 -5.40
C MET A 174 18.39 -4.17 -6.79
N ASN A 175 17.33 -4.96 -6.87
CA ASN A 175 16.58 -5.18 -8.10
C ASN A 175 15.08 -4.97 -7.85
N GLU A 176 14.31 -4.89 -8.94
CA GLU A 176 12.87 -4.58 -8.88
C GLU A 176 12.07 -5.60 -8.04
N SER A 177 12.39 -6.90 -8.14
CA SER A 177 11.66 -7.93 -7.39
C SER A 177 11.92 -7.85 -5.89
N VAL A 178 13.16 -7.60 -5.48
CA VAL A 178 13.53 -7.39 -4.08
C VAL A 178 12.90 -6.11 -3.57
N PHE A 179 13.00 -5.01 -4.33
CA PHE A 179 12.41 -3.73 -3.92
C PHE A 179 10.90 -3.85 -3.69
N LYS A 180 10.15 -4.39 -4.66
CA LYS A 180 8.69 -4.59 -4.52
C LYS A 180 8.31 -5.47 -3.32
N TRP A 181 9.16 -6.42 -2.98
CA TRP A 181 8.92 -7.30 -1.84
C TRP A 181 9.15 -6.59 -0.51
N ILE A 182 10.24 -5.78 -0.39
CA ILE A 182 10.58 -5.09 0.87
C ILE A 182 9.78 -3.79 1.08
N GLU A 183 9.35 -3.12 0.01
CA GLU A 183 8.68 -1.82 0.05
C GLU A 183 7.54 -1.74 1.09
N PRO A 184 6.58 -2.69 1.16
CA PRO A 184 5.51 -2.65 2.14
C PRO A 184 5.96 -2.92 3.58
N LEU A 185 7.16 -3.47 3.78
CA LEU A 185 7.68 -3.91 5.08
C LEU A 185 8.57 -2.86 5.75
N VAL A 186 9.07 -1.89 4.99
CA VAL A 186 10.04 -0.90 5.46
C VAL A 186 9.44 0.50 5.55
N THR A 187 10.12 1.37 6.29
CA THR A 187 9.76 2.77 6.45
C THR A 187 11.00 3.65 6.66
N ILE A 188 10.83 4.95 6.49
CA ILE A 188 11.77 5.99 6.93
C ILE A 188 11.20 6.87 8.04
N TYR A 189 9.97 6.59 8.47
CA TYR A 189 9.19 7.49 9.33
C TYR A 189 9.09 7.04 10.78
N SER A 190 9.45 5.81 11.14
CA SER A 190 9.28 5.31 12.51
C SER A 190 10.26 5.95 13.48
N GLY A 191 11.48 6.27 13.04
CA GLY A 191 12.56 6.77 13.88
C GLY A 191 13.03 5.77 14.94
N GLN A 192 12.54 4.52 14.91
CA GLN A 192 12.80 3.48 15.91
C GLN A 192 13.74 2.40 15.34
N PRO A 193 14.74 1.93 16.12
CA PRO A 193 15.63 0.85 15.68
C PRO A 193 14.97 -0.53 15.72
N GLN A 194 13.87 -0.67 16.46
CA GLN A 194 13.14 -1.92 16.63
C GLN A 194 11.70 -1.80 16.16
N VAL A 195 11.13 -2.90 15.73
CA VAL A 195 9.74 -2.99 15.30
C VAL A 195 8.84 -3.15 16.53
N THR A 196 7.72 -2.42 16.55
CA THR A 196 6.67 -2.62 17.55
C THR A 196 5.84 -3.84 17.17
N VAL A 197 6.13 -4.99 17.75
CA VAL A 197 5.52 -6.29 17.43
C VAL A 197 4.00 -6.28 17.44
N GLN A 198 3.40 -5.54 18.37
CA GLN A 198 1.93 -5.44 18.50
C GLN A 198 1.26 -4.74 17.33
N LEU A 199 2.00 -3.93 16.57
CA LEU A 199 1.51 -3.14 15.43
C LEU A 199 2.02 -3.66 14.08
N ALA A 200 2.96 -4.61 14.10
CA ALA A 200 3.58 -5.15 12.89
C ALA A 200 2.62 -6.08 12.13
N SER A 201 2.70 -6.08 10.80
CA SER A 201 2.02 -7.05 9.97
C SER A 201 2.66 -8.45 10.12
N LYS A 202 1.95 -9.50 9.70
CA LYS A 202 2.48 -10.87 9.76
C LYS A 202 3.79 -10.99 8.98
N GLU A 203 3.86 -10.36 7.82
CA GLU A 203 5.02 -10.39 6.94
C GLU A 203 6.24 -9.75 7.62
N VAL A 204 6.06 -8.61 8.31
CA VAL A 204 7.15 -8.00 9.10
C VAL A 204 7.55 -8.88 10.26
N LEU A 205 6.60 -9.46 10.99
CA LEU A 205 6.90 -10.34 12.12
C LEU A 205 7.74 -11.56 11.72
N GLN A 206 7.53 -12.11 10.53
CA GLN A 206 8.32 -13.23 10.01
C GLN A 206 9.80 -12.88 9.84
N THR A 207 10.13 -11.60 9.61
CA THR A 207 11.50 -11.16 9.35
C THR A 207 12.28 -10.81 10.62
N ILE A 208 11.62 -10.76 11.78
CA ILE A 208 12.27 -10.36 13.04
C ILE A 208 13.14 -11.51 13.57
N PRO A 209 14.46 -11.33 13.73
CA PRO A 209 15.34 -12.37 14.23
C PRO A 209 14.94 -12.83 15.64
N GLY A 210 14.89 -14.16 15.84
CA GLY A 210 14.59 -14.73 17.17
C GLY A 210 13.13 -14.70 17.58
N LEU A 211 12.22 -14.23 16.72
CA LEU A 211 10.79 -14.36 16.96
C LEU A 211 10.33 -15.80 16.65
N ASP A 212 9.51 -16.38 17.52
CA ASP A 212 8.94 -17.71 17.29
C ASP A 212 7.84 -17.62 16.21
N THR A 213 8.20 -17.96 14.99
CA THR A 213 7.29 -17.90 13.84
C THR A 213 6.13 -18.91 13.92
N SER A 214 6.25 -19.96 14.73
CA SER A 214 5.16 -20.94 14.92
C SER A 214 3.94 -20.35 15.63
N LEU A 215 4.13 -19.25 16.36
CA LEU A 215 3.07 -18.55 17.10
C LEU A 215 2.37 -17.44 16.30
N LEU A 216 2.87 -17.11 15.11
CA LEU A 216 2.39 -15.94 14.34
C LEU A 216 0.91 -16.03 13.98
N ASP A 217 0.46 -17.15 13.42
CA ASP A 217 -0.93 -17.30 12.98
C ASP A 217 -1.90 -17.20 14.16
N SER A 218 -1.59 -17.86 15.27
CA SER A 218 -2.39 -17.77 16.49
C SER A 218 -2.41 -16.37 17.09
N TYR A 219 -1.28 -15.67 17.03
CA TYR A 219 -1.17 -14.30 17.51
C TYR A 219 -1.97 -13.32 16.64
N ILE A 220 -1.86 -13.41 15.32
CA ILE A 220 -2.63 -12.57 14.39
C ILE A 220 -4.13 -12.80 14.58
N ALA A 221 -4.56 -14.07 14.72
CA ALA A 221 -5.96 -14.39 15.00
C ALA A 221 -6.44 -13.80 16.34
N ALA A 222 -5.67 -13.93 17.40
CA ALA A 222 -5.99 -13.35 18.71
C ALA A 222 -6.04 -11.81 18.68
N ARG A 223 -5.17 -11.18 17.90
CA ARG A 223 -5.15 -9.73 17.70
C ARG A 223 -6.40 -9.26 16.96
N LEU A 224 -6.81 -9.96 15.91
CA LEU A 224 -8.05 -9.67 15.20
C LEU A 224 -9.29 -9.89 16.09
N GLU A 225 -9.35 -11.00 16.83
CA GLU A 225 -10.44 -11.27 17.77
C GLU A 225 -10.53 -10.16 18.83
N SER A 226 -9.41 -9.68 19.34
CA SER A 226 -9.37 -8.56 20.28
C SER A 226 -9.89 -7.26 19.63
N ALA A 227 -9.65 -7.06 18.33
CA ALA A 227 -10.17 -5.89 17.60
C ALA A 227 -11.70 -5.97 17.45
N ILE A 228 -12.22 -7.14 17.06
CA ILE A 228 -13.67 -7.40 16.93
C ILE A 228 -14.40 -7.15 18.27
N ASN A 229 -13.79 -7.56 19.38
CA ASN A 229 -14.38 -7.45 20.72
C ASN A 229 -14.05 -6.12 21.43
N ASN A 230 -13.42 -5.16 20.78
CA ASN A 230 -12.96 -3.88 21.38
C ASN A 230 -12.07 -4.07 22.63
N LEU A 231 -11.30 -5.15 22.70
CA LEU A 231 -10.36 -5.45 23.77
C LEU A 231 -8.98 -4.87 23.43
N PRO A 232 -8.10 -4.62 24.43
CA PRO A 232 -6.72 -4.21 24.18
C PRO A 232 -5.97 -5.22 23.29
N VAL A 233 -4.96 -4.73 22.52
CA VAL A 233 -4.10 -5.59 21.72
C VAL A 233 -3.36 -6.57 22.65
N PRO A 234 -3.43 -7.89 22.41
CA PRO A 234 -2.72 -8.86 23.23
C PRO A 234 -1.19 -8.70 23.11
N PRO A 235 -0.40 -8.97 24.15
CA PRO A 235 1.04 -9.05 24.04
C PRO A 235 1.43 -10.27 23.19
N PHE A 236 2.57 -10.18 22.50
CA PHE A 236 3.11 -11.35 21.79
C PHE A 236 3.56 -12.41 22.81
N PRO A 237 3.23 -13.68 22.64
CA PRO A 237 3.43 -14.72 23.67
C PRO A 237 4.90 -15.15 23.89
N SER A 238 5.87 -14.57 23.21
CA SER A 238 7.29 -14.90 23.35
C SER A 238 7.93 -14.06 24.47
N SER A 239 8.79 -14.72 25.28
CA SER A 239 9.54 -14.11 26.39
C SER A 239 10.83 -13.40 25.97
N ALA A 240 11.19 -13.37 24.69
CA ALA A 240 12.41 -12.74 24.21
C ALA A 240 12.24 -11.21 24.22
N GLY A 241 12.63 -10.56 25.32
CA GLY A 241 13.03 -9.16 25.54
C GLY A 241 12.58 -8.05 24.62
N GLN A 242 11.49 -8.24 23.89
CA GLN A 242 10.97 -7.28 22.95
C GLN A 242 10.22 -6.20 23.70
N ASN A 243 10.66 -4.97 23.49
CA ASN A 243 10.00 -3.80 24.03
C ASN A 243 8.55 -3.75 23.54
N ASN A 244 7.61 -4.19 24.37
CA ASN A 244 6.18 -3.95 24.23
C ASN A 244 5.81 -2.48 24.46
N ALA A 245 6.81 -1.60 24.56
CA ALA A 245 6.58 -0.18 24.61
C ALA A 245 6.03 0.25 23.23
N VAL A 246 4.73 0.48 23.17
CA VAL A 246 4.12 1.19 22.05
C VAL A 246 4.76 2.57 22.01
N GLY A 247 5.82 2.72 21.22
CA GLY A 247 6.42 4.01 20.94
C GLY A 247 5.29 4.90 20.40
N GLN A 248 5.11 6.07 20.97
CA GLN A 248 4.15 7.06 20.49
C GLN A 248 4.67 7.66 19.17
N ASN A 249 4.81 6.83 18.13
CA ASN A 249 5.00 7.37 16.81
C ASN A 249 3.62 7.60 16.18
N ASN A 250 3.38 8.85 15.87
CA ASN A 250 2.10 9.33 15.36
C ASN A 250 2.02 9.23 13.82
N VAL A 251 2.89 8.43 13.19
CA VAL A 251 2.88 8.27 11.72
C VAL A 251 2.24 6.94 11.33
N LEU A 252 1.28 7.03 10.44
CA LEU A 252 0.44 5.91 10.00
C LEU A 252 0.38 5.87 8.47
N THR A 253 0.37 4.67 7.89
CA THR A 253 -0.04 4.44 6.51
C THR A 253 -1.50 4.01 6.49
N LEU A 254 -2.31 4.71 5.72
CA LEU A 254 -3.70 4.40 5.44
C LEU A 254 -3.81 3.94 3.99
N VAL A 255 -4.35 2.76 3.76
CA VAL A 255 -4.68 2.27 2.42
C VAL A 255 -6.18 2.14 2.33
N SER A 256 -6.81 2.88 1.42
CA SER A 256 -8.25 2.86 1.21
C SER A 256 -8.57 2.40 -0.21
N GLU A 257 -9.40 1.39 -0.34
CA GLU A 257 -9.93 0.90 -1.62
C GLU A 257 -11.44 1.01 -1.64
N ALA A 258 -11.96 1.65 -2.69
CA ALA A 258 -13.37 1.66 -3.01
C ALA A 258 -13.65 0.70 -4.16
N LEU A 259 -14.71 -0.10 -4.02
CA LEU A 259 -15.24 -1.00 -5.04
C LEU A 259 -16.70 -0.63 -5.32
N LEU A 260 -16.99 -0.24 -6.56
CA LEU A 260 -18.32 0.13 -7.04
C LEU A 260 -19.11 -1.11 -7.50
N GLU A 261 -20.42 -0.96 -7.70
CA GLU A 261 -21.30 -2.03 -8.18
C GLU A 261 -20.95 -2.56 -9.58
N ASP A 262 -20.32 -1.71 -10.42
CA ASP A 262 -19.87 -2.07 -11.78
C ASP A 262 -18.44 -2.65 -11.81
N GLU A 263 -17.91 -3.05 -10.66
CA GLU A 263 -16.55 -3.58 -10.48
C GLU A 263 -15.42 -2.56 -10.70
N SER A 264 -15.74 -1.31 -10.96
CA SER A 264 -14.73 -0.24 -10.98
C SER A 264 -14.16 -0.06 -9.57
N SER A 265 -12.84 0.02 -9.45
CA SER A 265 -12.17 0.23 -8.16
C SER A 265 -11.08 1.29 -8.24
N ALA A 266 -10.78 1.90 -7.10
CA ALA A 266 -9.65 2.80 -6.93
C ALA A 266 -9.02 2.59 -5.56
N VAL A 267 -7.68 2.64 -5.51
CA VAL A 267 -6.89 2.50 -4.29
C VAL A 267 -6.09 3.77 -4.06
N ILE A 268 -6.13 4.26 -2.83
CA ILE A 268 -5.33 5.39 -2.36
C ILE A 268 -4.51 4.94 -1.16
N SER A 269 -3.23 5.29 -1.17
CA SER A 269 -2.33 5.15 -0.03
C SER A 269 -1.93 6.53 0.47
N ALA A 270 -2.06 6.76 1.77
CA ALA A 270 -1.65 7.99 2.41
C ALA A 270 -0.79 7.71 3.63
N VAL A 271 0.36 8.38 3.74
CA VAL A 271 1.13 8.43 4.98
C VAL A 271 0.77 9.72 5.70
N ILE A 272 0.19 9.57 6.88
CA ILE A 272 -0.24 10.70 7.70
C ILE A 272 0.52 10.72 9.02
N LYS A 273 0.79 11.91 9.52
CA LYS A 273 1.34 12.15 10.85
C LYS A 273 0.30 12.84 11.72
N ARG A 274 0.03 12.29 12.87
CA ARG A 274 -0.81 12.97 13.86
C ARG A 274 -0.12 14.23 14.34
N SER A 275 -0.80 15.34 14.23
CA SER A 275 -0.31 16.65 14.68
C SER A 275 -0.31 16.76 16.21
N GLU A 276 0.46 17.70 16.73
CA GLU A 276 0.39 18.07 18.15
C GLU A 276 -0.92 18.84 18.43
N GLU A 277 -1.40 18.83 19.65
CA GLU A 277 -2.69 19.45 20.04
C GLU A 277 -2.78 20.95 19.72
N THR A 278 -1.66 21.59 19.47
CA THR A 278 -1.57 23.03 19.16
C THR A 278 -1.75 23.36 17.68
N GLU A 279 -1.75 22.35 16.79
CA GLU A 279 -1.87 22.55 15.36
C GLU A 279 -3.32 22.63 14.90
N ALA A 280 -3.57 23.41 13.81
CA ALA A 280 -4.91 23.66 13.29
C ALA A 280 -5.57 22.42 12.66
N ALA A 281 -4.76 21.47 12.16
CA ALA A 281 -5.24 20.23 11.58
C ALA A 281 -4.77 19.02 12.41
N PRO A 282 -5.63 18.04 12.69
CA PRO A 282 -5.29 16.89 13.52
C PRO A 282 -4.30 15.94 12.87
N PHE A 283 -4.17 15.96 11.54
CA PHE A 283 -3.22 15.17 10.78
C PHE A 283 -2.53 16.01 9.72
N GLN A 284 -1.27 15.71 9.48
CA GLN A 284 -0.45 16.21 8.38
C GLN A 284 -0.22 15.06 7.39
N VAL A 285 -0.52 15.29 6.11
CA VAL A 285 -0.22 14.33 5.05
C VAL A 285 1.27 14.45 4.68
N LEU A 286 2.01 13.34 4.82
CA LEU A 286 3.43 13.25 4.45
C LEU A 286 3.60 12.70 3.03
N LYS A 287 2.76 11.75 2.62
CA LYS A 287 2.78 11.12 1.29
C LYS A 287 1.33 10.83 0.88
N TRP A 288 1.04 11.00 -0.41
CA TRP A 288 -0.26 10.67 -0.99
C TRP A 288 -0.05 10.05 -2.36
N GLU A 289 -0.57 8.86 -2.58
CA GLU A 289 -0.36 8.09 -3.80
C GLU A 289 -1.64 7.43 -4.28
N HIS A 290 -1.80 7.40 -5.61
CA HIS A 290 -2.77 6.55 -6.26
C HIS A 290 -2.09 5.24 -6.63
N VAL A 291 -2.57 4.14 -6.07
CA VAL A 291 -1.97 2.81 -6.26
C VAL A 291 -2.83 2.03 -7.25
N THR A 292 -2.17 1.22 -8.08
CA THR A 292 -2.90 0.33 -8.99
C THR A 292 -3.58 -0.78 -8.17
N ALA A 293 -4.89 -0.95 -8.34
CA ALA A 293 -5.68 -1.91 -7.58
C ALA A 293 -5.15 -3.36 -7.67
N ASN A 294 -4.53 -3.73 -8.80
CA ASN A 294 -3.95 -5.06 -9.00
C ASN A 294 -2.81 -5.39 -8.02
N ASP A 295 -2.07 -4.37 -7.56
CA ASP A 295 -0.90 -4.57 -6.70
C ASP A 295 -1.22 -4.47 -5.20
N ALA A 296 -2.35 -3.86 -4.83
CA ALA A 296 -2.68 -3.54 -3.44
C ALA A 296 -4.16 -3.72 -3.07
N SER A 297 -4.91 -4.59 -3.78
CA SER A 297 -6.33 -4.76 -3.51
C SER A 297 -6.61 -5.32 -2.11
N LEU A 298 -7.49 -4.63 -1.39
CA LEU A 298 -7.99 -5.02 -0.07
C LEU A 298 -9.17 -6.00 -0.15
N PHE A 299 -9.67 -6.30 -1.37
CA PHE A 299 -10.80 -7.22 -1.59
C PHE A 299 -10.36 -8.65 -1.95
N THR A 300 -9.08 -8.98 -1.79
CA THR A 300 -8.56 -10.34 -1.98
C THR A 300 -9.00 -11.27 -0.83
N GLU A 301 -8.95 -12.58 -1.08
CA GLU A 301 -9.29 -13.60 -0.07
C GLU A 301 -8.38 -13.49 1.17
N ALA A 302 -7.08 -13.30 0.96
CA ALA A 302 -6.12 -13.10 2.05
C ALA A 302 -6.43 -11.87 2.92
N MET A 303 -6.93 -10.78 2.32
CA MET A 303 -7.30 -9.57 3.05
C MET A 303 -8.62 -9.73 3.84
N ASN A 304 -9.49 -10.67 3.43
CA ASN A 304 -10.70 -10.99 4.21
C ASN A 304 -10.39 -11.55 5.60
N GLU A 305 -9.21 -12.19 5.77
CA GLU A 305 -8.76 -12.70 7.07
C GLU A 305 -8.39 -11.60 8.06
N LEU A 306 -8.17 -10.37 7.58
CA LEU A 306 -7.82 -9.21 8.40
C LEU A 306 -9.02 -8.27 8.66
N LEU A 307 -10.22 -8.67 8.20
CA LEU A 307 -11.42 -7.84 8.25
C LEU A 307 -12.05 -7.82 9.65
N VAL A 308 -12.20 -6.63 10.23
CA VAL A 308 -12.94 -6.38 11.47
C VAL A 308 -14.42 -6.22 11.16
N LYS A 309 -15.19 -7.30 11.33
CA LYS A 309 -16.58 -7.41 10.84
C LYS A 309 -17.65 -6.60 11.62
N GLN A 310 -17.29 -5.92 12.72
CA GLN A 310 -18.30 -5.30 13.62
C GLN A 310 -18.55 -3.79 13.43
N TYR A 311 -17.83 -3.11 12.52
CA TYR A 311 -17.99 -1.66 12.35
C TYR A 311 -18.77 -1.26 11.10
N ALA A 312 -19.70 -2.12 10.65
CA ALA A 312 -20.42 -1.92 9.40
C ALA A 312 -21.53 -0.85 9.44
N GLU A 313 -21.80 -0.21 10.57
CA GLU A 313 -22.78 0.90 10.60
C GLU A 313 -22.36 1.99 11.58
N PRO A 314 -21.95 3.18 11.09
CA PRO A 314 -22.14 4.37 11.88
C PRO A 314 -23.64 4.59 12.00
N GLU A 315 -24.22 4.45 13.20
CA GLU A 315 -25.56 4.93 13.48
C GLU A 315 -25.59 6.44 13.23
N PHE A 316 -25.97 6.84 12.01
CA PHE A 316 -26.47 8.18 11.76
C PHE A 316 -27.87 8.25 12.38
N ASN A 317 -27.94 8.48 13.68
CA ASN A 317 -29.16 8.90 14.30
C ASN A 317 -29.52 10.29 13.74
N ASN A 318 -30.62 10.33 13.00
CA ASN A 318 -31.31 11.54 12.55
C ASN A 318 -31.71 12.46 13.72
#